data_9b5a98ab8f4dc24cfe661e6c1e4bf0a8
#
_entry.id   9b5a98ab8f4dc24cfe661e6c1e4bf0a8
#
_cell.length_a   1.000
_cell.length_b   1.000
_cell.length_c   1.000
_cell.angle_alpha   90.00
_cell.angle_beta   90.00
_cell.angle_gamma   90.00
#
_symmetry.space_group_name_H-M   'P 1'
#
loop_
_entity.id
_entity.type
_entity.pdbx_description
1 polymer ?
#
loop_
_entity_poly.entity_id
_entity_poly.type
_entity_poly.pdbx_seq_one_letter_code
_entity_poly.pdbx_strand_id
1 'polypeptide(L)'
;YIAIPEVSQAQEDVLTVKQGREILYTEPIKINPVRHWQMNLVQHTHTDIGYTRSQMEILTEHLRYIDYALDYCDATDNYPEPAKFRWTCEISWAVSEYLKCRPAEQIARLKQRVKEGRIEFATMYLNFDELPDEQTLAASLAPLKQFRQHGMRAELAMQDDVNGIGWCFSEYFADAGVKYLNMGTHGHRALICFDKPTVFWWESPSGKKMLAYRAEHYNQGNFFGIHNDDFESFETKVLEYLKQLEDKHYPYDICAAQHSGYFTDNAPPSTKSCEMVKRWNEKYEWPKLRTAVATEFIKTVETQYADKIQTIRGAWPDWWTDGFASGAREAAVSRITHSNVIANQVGLSFAKMLGAELPTDINKQIAGINNALLFYDEHTFGHSESVRNPYGLETWEQRSLKQSYAWEAYRYTGLLGETVMGLLQSFTPKAKLPSVAVFNTLNWDYSGVAKVYIDHQILPKEKDFEIVDAAGNKVPAQAGEVRSDGTYWYLYVRNVPALGCERYFIKVKDAPRPVIERTIQLADTHIENDWYAVDFNLQRGTIKHLFDKELNCSLLTDDAKWELGEFVYEIIDSRHPMEKYQAPQFLRRSPEKKSVLNSLKKEKYGILIASVQLLLPALVKII
;
A
#
# COMPACT_ATOMS: atom_id res chain seq x y z
N TYR A 1 33.27 31.68 16.86
CA TYR A 1 33.19 31.80 15.38
C TYR A 1 34.24 32.84 14.93
N ILE A 2 34.95 32.52 13.84
CA ILE A 2 35.92 33.41 13.21
C ILE A 2 35.36 33.76 11.83
N ALA A 3 35.22 35.05 11.54
CA ALA A 3 34.83 35.48 10.21
C ALA A 3 36.00 35.27 9.24
N ILE A 4 35.79 34.49 8.20
CA ILE A 4 36.77 34.23 7.15
C ILE A 4 36.24 34.89 5.86
N PRO A 5 37.07 35.65 5.14
CA PRO A 5 36.64 36.24 3.87
C PRO A 5 36.33 35.15 2.84
N GLU A 6 35.35 35.41 2.00
CA GLU A 6 35.01 34.51 0.87
C GLU A 6 36.18 34.50 -0.13
N VAL A 7 36.51 33.30 -0.61
CA VAL A 7 37.56 33.08 -1.58
C VAL A 7 36.99 32.41 -2.83
N SER A 8 37.46 32.82 -4.00
CA SER A 8 37.05 32.23 -5.29
C SER A 8 37.80 30.95 -5.65
N GLN A 9 38.91 30.69 -4.98
CA GLN A 9 39.75 29.49 -5.15
C GLN A 9 40.29 29.06 -3.77
N ALA A 10 40.59 27.78 -3.63
CA ALA A 10 41.21 27.28 -2.42
C ALA A 10 42.56 27.94 -2.19
N GLN A 11 42.80 28.51 -1.02
CA GLN A 11 44.04 29.13 -0.63
C GLN A 11 44.50 28.69 0.75
N GLU A 12 45.80 28.70 0.99
CA GLU A 12 46.40 28.50 2.29
C GLU A 12 46.56 29.83 3.00
N ASP A 13 46.26 29.88 4.27
CA ASP A 13 46.41 31.03 5.13
C ASP A 13 46.84 30.57 6.53
N VAL A 14 47.06 31.50 7.43
CA VAL A 14 47.55 31.23 8.77
C VAL A 14 46.60 31.84 9.80
N LEU A 15 45.94 31.00 10.59
CA LEU A 15 45.19 31.44 11.76
C LEU A 15 46.16 31.82 12.90
N THR A 16 46.09 33.06 13.35
CA THR A 16 46.91 33.55 14.44
C THR A 16 46.01 34.10 15.56
N VAL A 17 46.12 33.56 16.77
CA VAL A 17 45.43 34.06 17.95
C VAL A 17 46.43 34.89 18.77
N LYS A 18 46.08 36.14 19.06
CA LYS A 18 46.93 37.08 19.78
C LYS A 18 46.27 37.63 21.04
N GLN A 19 47.05 37.83 22.07
CA GLN A 19 46.68 38.63 23.24
C GLN A 19 47.58 39.91 23.27
N GLY A 20 47.00 41.02 22.84
CA GLY A 20 47.78 42.23 22.60
C GLY A 20 48.80 42.05 21.49
N ARG A 21 50.13 42.15 21.81
CA ARG A 21 51.22 41.91 20.84
C ARG A 21 51.74 40.46 20.87
N GLU A 22 51.36 39.67 21.86
CA GLU A 22 51.81 38.29 22.02
C GLU A 22 51.00 37.34 21.16
N ILE A 23 51.67 36.45 20.42
CA ILE A 23 51.05 35.38 19.63
C ILE A 23 50.89 34.18 20.56
N LEU A 24 49.63 33.79 20.85
CA LEU A 24 49.29 32.65 21.71
C LEU A 24 49.19 31.34 20.91
N TYR A 25 48.80 31.44 19.65
CA TYR A 25 48.58 30.27 18.80
C TYR A 25 48.72 30.62 17.33
N THR A 26 49.29 29.70 16.55
CA THR A 26 49.42 29.85 15.11
C THR A 26 49.22 28.50 14.45
N GLU A 27 48.32 28.41 13.48
CA GLU A 27 48.04 27.19 12.74
C GLU A 27 47.82 27.51 11.24
N PRO A 28 48.46 26.76 10.32
CA PRO A 28 48.14 26.88 8.91
C PRO A 28 46.72 26.35 8.68
N ILE A 29 45.91 27.13 7.97
CA ILE A 29 44.54 26.76 7.61
C ILE A 29 44.39 26.80 6.09
N LYS A 30 43.51 25.92 5.57
CA LYS A 30 43.09 25.94 4.19
C LYS A 30 41.69 26.52 4.10
N ILE A 31 41.56 27.63 3.37
CA ILE A 31 40.28 28.27 3.10
C ILE A 31 39.82 27.77 1.74
N ASN A 32 38.65 27.09 1.70
CA ASN A 32 38.03 26.65 0.48
C ASN A 32 36.90 27.60 0.10
N PRO A 33 36.57 27.73 -1.22
CA PRO A 33 35.38 28.45 -1.65
C PRO A 33 34.12 27.91 -0.95
N VAL A 34 33.27 28.83 -0.53
CA VAL A 34 31.98 28.46 0.12
C VAL A 34 31.00 28.08 -0.99
N ARG A 35 30.28 26.98 -0.77
CA ARG A 35 29.21 26.56 -1.67
C ARG A 35 27.97 27.42 -1.44
N HIS A 36 27.42 27.97 -2.52
CA HIS A 36 26.25 28.84 -2.48
C HIS A 36 24.96 27.99 -2.48
N TRP A 37 24.62 27.48 -1.31
CA TRP A 37 23.46 26.62 -1.12
C TRP A 37 22.13 27.38 -1.20
N GLN A 38 21.14 26.74 -1.81
CA GLN A 38 19.73 27.08 -1.68
C GLN A 38 19.01 25.94 -0.95
N MET A 39 18.16 26.27 0.01
CA MET A 39 17.35 25.27 0.72
C MET A 39 15.88 25.62 0.63
N ASN A 40 15.09 24.69 0.11
CA ASN A 40 13.63 24.76 0.06
C ASN A 40 13.06 24.07 1.30
N LEU A 41 12.32 24.82 2.11
CA LEU A 41 11.54 24.28 3.23
C LEU A 41 10.14 23.96 2.71
N VAL A 42 9.84 22.68 2.57
CA VAL A 42 8.58 22.18 2.01
C VAL A 42 7.65 21.79 3.14
N GLN A 43 6.70 22.69 3.46
CA GLN A 43 5.69 22.38 4.45
C GLN A 43 4.58 21.52 3.85
N HIS A 44 4.23 20.44 4.55
CA HIS A 44 3.11 19.56 4.24
C HIS A 44 2.45 19.10 5.54
N THR A 45 1.51 18.20 5.43
CA THR A 45 0.93 17.49 6.58
C THR A 45 0.96 16.01 6.23
N HIS A 46 1.81 15.25 6.92
CA HIS A 46 1.76 13.80 6.77
C HIS A 46 0.40 13.28 7.22
N THR A 47 -0.18 12.40 6.40
CA THR A 47 -1.56 11.94 6.57
C THR A 47 -1.60 10.45 6.85
N ASP A 48 -1.92 10.13 8.11
CA ASP A 48 -2.34 8.80 8.53
C ASP A 48 -3.88 8.72 8.56
N ILE A 49 -4.44 7.64 8.06
CA ILE A 49 -5.86 7.36 8.28
C ILE A 49 -6.01 6.58 9.59
N GLY A 50 -6.01 7.33 10.68
CA GLY A 50 -5.90 6.84 12.03
C GLY A 50 -4.56 7.22 12.66
N TYR A 51 -3.90 6.28 13.34
CA TYR A 51 -2.63 6.32 14.04
C TYR A 51 -2.59 7.32 15.20
N THR A 52 -2.53 8.61 14.94
CA THR A 52 -2.51 9.69 15.96
C THR A 52 -3.89 10.03 16.51
N ARG A 53 -4.95 9.72 15.76
CA ARG A 53 -6.36 9.99 16.09
C ARG A 53 -7.27 8.95 15.43
N SER A 54 -8.56 8.95 15.81
CA SER A 54 -9.55 8.09 15.15
C SER A 54 -9.67 8.41 13.65
N GLN A 55 -9.78 7.38 12.81
CA GLN A 55 -10.03 7.51 11.36
C GLN A 55 -11.16 8.47 11.02
N MET A 56 -12.18 8.56 11.90
CA MET A 56 -13.35 9.40 11.69
C MET A 56 -13.05 10.91 11.82
N GLU A 57 -11.95 11.28 12.48
CA GLU A 57 -11.60 12.69 12.71
C GLU A 57 -10.73 13.26 11.58
N ILE A 58 -9.96 12.41 10.90
CA ILE A 58 -8.91 12.81 9.97
C ILE A 58 -9.43 13.73 8.86
N LEU A 59 -10.53 13.35 8.19
CA LEU A 59 -11.07 14.18 7.12
C LEU A 59 -11.40 15.59 7.59
N THR A 60 -12.13 15.69 8.70
CA THR A 60 -12.57 16.98 9.23
C THR A 60 -11.41 17.89 9.57
N GLU A 61 -10.32 17.33 10.10
CA GLU A 61 -9.11 18.06 10.41
C GLU A 61 -8.39 18.53 9.15
N HIS A 62 -8.17 17.66 8.18
CA HIS A 62 -7.50 18.02 6.94
C HIS A 62 -8.29 19.05 6.12
N LEU A 63 -9.62 19.02 6.18
CA LEU A 63 -10.44 20.09 5.58
C LEU A 63 -10.18 21.45 6.25
N ARG A 64 -10.04 21.48 7.59
CA ARG A 64 -9.65 22.70 8.32
C ARG A 64 -8.22 23.14 8.01
N TYR A 65 -7.31 22.19 7.79
CA TYR A 65 -5.92 22.52 7.45
C TYR A 65 -5.80 23.22 6.10
N ILE A 66 -6.65 22.86 5.13
CA ILE A 66 -6.76 23.61 3.87
C ILE A 66 -7.26 25.05 4.15
N ASP A 67 -8.28 25.22 5.01
CA ASP A 67 -8.76 26.55 5.40
C ASP A 67 -7.64 27.36 6.09
N TYR A 68 -6.88 26.76 7.02
CA TYR A 68 -5.72 27.42 7.68
C TYR A 68 -4.63 27.78 6.67
N ALA A 69 -4.33 26.92 5.71
CA ALA A 69 -3.33 27.20 4.68
C ALA A 69 -3.75 28.42 3.83
N LEU A 70 -5.03 28.58 3.53
CA LEU A 70 -5.55 29.78 2.84
C LEU A 70 -5.34 31.04 3.70
N ASP A 71 -5.68 30.97 4.98
CA ASP A 71 -5.54 32.11 5.90
C ASP A 71 -4.06 32.49 6.11
N TYR A 72 -3.15 31.51 6.16
CA TYR A 72 -1.70 31.76 6.26
C TYR A 72 -1.12 32.30 4.95
N CYS A 73 -1.67 31.95 3.79
CA CYS A 73 -1.33 32.63 2.55
C CYS A 73 -1.68 34.12 2.63
N ASP A 74 -2.91 34.46 3.07
CA ASP A 74 -3.36 35.84 3.20
C ASP A 74 -2.50 36.61 4.22
N ALA A 75 -2.22 36.02 5.38
CA ALA A 75 -1.42 36.63 6.44
C ALA A 75 0.03 36.96 6.01
N THR A 76 0.57 36.22 5.04
CA THR A 76 1.96 36.38 4.60
C THR A 76 2.10 36.99 3.22
N ASP A 77 1.04 37.56 2.63
CA ASP A 77 1.10 38.17 1.29
C ASP A 77 2.10 39.34 1.22
N ASN A 78 2.29 40.06 2.32
CA ASN A 78 3.23 41.17 2.42
C ASN A 78 4.66 40.77 2.86
N TYR A 79 4.93 39.47 3.06
CA TYR A 79 6.26 39.00 3.39
C TYR A 79 7.20 39.05 2.18
N PRO A 80 8.54 39.12 2.39
CA PRO A 80 9.50 38.89 1.32
C PRO A 80 9.18 37.59 0.58
N GLU A 81 9.35 37.59 -0.75
CA GLU A 81 8.94 36.46 -1.61
C GLU A 81 9.42 35.08 -1.11
N PRO A 82 10.70 34.91 -0.66
CA PRO A 82 11.16 33.63 -0.14
C PRO A 82 10.48 33.18 1.16
N ALA A 83 9.90 34.11 1.91
CA ALA A 83 9.30 33.86 3.22
C ALA A 83 7.75 33.79 3.20
N LYS A 84 7.11 33.94 2.05
CA LYS A 84 5.67 33.79 1.91
C LYS A 84 5.26 32.35 2.21
N PHE A 85 4.15 32.16 2.90
CA PHE A 85 3.64 30.83 3.24
C PHE A 85 3.38 30.01 1.96
N ARG A 86 3.86 28.77 1.95
CA ARG A 86 3.62 27.75 0.93
C ARG A 86 3.33 26.41 1.59
N TRP A 87 2.48 25.63 0.99
CA TRP A 87 2.07 24.35 1.54
C TRP A 87 1.71 23.34 0.44
N THR A 88 2.16 22.10 0.60
CA THR A 88 1.79 20.98 -0.27
C THR A 88 0.80 20.08 0.46
N CYS A 89 -0.42 19.95 -0.06
CA CYS A 89 -1.37 18.97 0.40
C CYS A 89 -0.96 17.58 -0.11
N GLU A 90 -0.56 16.70 0.80
CA GLU A 90 0.06 15.42 0.50
C GLU A 90 -0.85 14.44 -0.22
N ILE A 91 -2.16 14.43 0.11
CA ILE A 91 -3.14 13.49 -0.44
C ILE A 91 -4.27 14.18 -1.18
N SER A 92 -4.70 13.56 -2.28
CA SER A 92 -5.80 14.10 -3.09
C SER A 92 -7.20 13.89 -2.48
N TRP A 93 -7.36 12.93 -1.58
CA TRP A 93 -8.62 12.67 -0.90
C TRP A 93 -9.17 13.92 -0.20
N ALA A 94 -8.36 14.55 0.67
CA ALA A 94 -8.79 15.73 1.40
C ALA A 94 -9.20 16.89 0.45
N VAL A 95 -8.43 17.12 -0.62
CA VAL A 95 -8.74 18.14 -1.63
C VAL A 95 -10.03 17.81 -2.39
N SER A 96 -10.21 16.52 -2.76
CA SER A 96 -11.43 16.05 -3.43
C SER A 96 -12.67 16.28 -2.57
N GLU A 97 -12.61 15.97 -1.28
CA GLU A 97 -13.71 16.20 -0.34
C GLU A 97 -13.93 17.70 -0.06
N TYR A 98 -12.86 18.49 0.01
CA TYR A 98 -12.93 19.95 0.14
C TYR A 98 -13.75 20.59 -0.99
N LEU A 99 -13.48 20.18 -2.23
CA LEU A 99 -14.22 20.67 -3.40
C LEU A 99 -15.71 20.27 -3.42
N LYS A 100 -16.10 19.24 -2.68
CA LYS A 100 -17.50 18.78 -2.58
C LYS A 100 -18.28 19.50 -1.48
N CYS A 101 -17.63 19.94 -0.40
CA CYS A 101 -18.31 20.38 0.81
C CYS A 101 -18.07 21.85 1.18
N ARG A 102 -17.07 22.54 0.61
CA ARG A 102 -16.78 23.94 0.95
C ARG A 102 -17.58 24.93 0.10
N PRO A 103 -17.88 26.13 0.63
CA PRO A 103 -18.52 27.21 -0.13
C PRO A 103 -17.70 27.60 -1.37
N ALA A 104 -18.40 28.06 -2.41
CA ALA A 104 -17.79 28.47 -3.68
C ALA A 104 -16.66 29.50 -3.52
N GLU A 105 -16.80 30.42 -2.54
CA GLU A 105 -15.78 31.40 -2.20
C GLU A 105 -14.49 30.78 -1.73
N GLN A 106 -14.55 29.80 -0.83
CA GLN A 106 -13.36 29.06 -0.34
C GLN A 106 -12.70 28.25 -1.46
N ILE A 107 -13.51 27.64 -2.32
CA ILE A 107 -13.00 26.93 -3.50
C ILE A 107 -12.28 27.92 -4.45
N ALA A 108 -12.83 29.11 -4.63
CA ALA A 108 -12.21 30.16 -5.45
C ALA A 108 -10.87 30.62 -4.85
N ARG A 109 -10.78 30.82 -3.52
CA ARG A 109 -9.53 31.13 -2.82
C ARG A 109 -8.49 30.02 -3.03
N LEU A 110 -8.87 28.76 -2.85
CA LEU A 110 -7.96 27.61 -3.08
C LEU A 110 -7.42 27.63 -4.51
N LYS A 111 -8.29 27.77 -5.50
CA LYS A 111 -7.88 27.86 -6.92
C LYS A 111 -6.90 28.99 -7.19
N GLN A 112 -7.12 30.15 -6.56
CA GLN A 112 -6.24 31.32 -6.69
C GLN A 112 -4.85 31.01 -6.10
N ARG A 113 -4.79 30.47 -4.87
CA ARG A 113 -3.51 30.14 -4.21
C ARG A 113 -2.75 29.02 -4.90
N VAL A 114 -3.46 28.06 -5.52
CA VAL A 114 -2.86 27.05 -6.40
C VAL A 114 -2.27 27.68 -7.66
N LYS A 115 -2.99 28.62 -8.31
CA LYS A 115 -2.50 29.34 -9.48
C LYS A 115 -1.24 30.19 -9.18
N GLU A 116 -1.17 30.75 -7.98
CA GLU A 116 -0.01 31.52 -7.48
C GLU A 116 1.19 30.64 -7.11
N GLY A 117 1.05 29.32 -7.08
CA GLY A 117 2.08 28.41 -6.60
C GLY A 117 2.30 28.47 -5.08
N ARG A 118 1.32 29.01 -4.33
CA ARG A 118 1.37 29.08 -2.86
C ARG A 118 0.85 27.81 -2.20
N ILE A 119 -0.09 27.14 -2.85
CA ILE A 119 -0.62 25.84 -2.45
C ILE A 119 -0.46 24.88 -3.62
N GLU A 120 0.05 23.70 -3.32
CA GLU A 120 0.15 22.56 -4.23
C GLU A 120 -0.63 21.38 -3.63
N PHE A 121 -1.07 20.45 -4.45
CA PHE A 121 -1.66 19.20 -3.99
C PHE A 121 -1.17 18.03 -4.84
N ALA A 122 -0.94 16.92 -4.18
CA ALA A 122 -0.47 15.71 -4.83
C ALA A 122 -1.62 14.89 -5.43
N THR A 123 -1.26 13.94 -6.29
CA THR A 123 -2.20 13.08 -7.02
C THR A 123 -2.54 11.80 -6.29
N MET A 124 -1.65 11.35 -5.39
CA MET A 124 -1.91 10.17 -4.57
C MET A 124 -3.20 10.37 -3.77
N TYR A 125 -4.09 9.37 -3.83
CA TYR A 125 -5.34 9.42 -3.09
C TYR A 125 -5.10 9.39 -1.59
N LEU A 126 -4.28 8.44 -1.14
CA LEU A 126 -3.76 8.22 0.20
C LEU A 126 -2.29 7.80 0.09
N ASN A 127 -1.57 7.70 1.19
CA ASN A 127 -0.31 6.99 1.24
C ASN A 127 -0.60 5.49 1.24
N PHE A 128 0.05 4.72 0.37
CA PHE A 128 -0.26 3.31 0.17
C PHE A 128 0.91 2.42 0.53
N ASP A 129 0.58 1.27 1.11
CA ASP A 129 1.42 0.08 1.05
C ASP A 129 1.34 -0.60 -0.33
N GLU A 130 2.16 -1.59 -0.60
CA GLU A 130 2.13 -2.37 -1.85
C GLU A 130 0.97 -3.40 -1.88
N LEU A 131 -0.23 -3.01 -1.45
CA LEU A 131 -1.44 -3.83 -1.42
C LEU A 131 -2.39 -3.57 -2.61
N PRO A 132 -2.52 -2.33 -3.14
CA PRO A 132 -3.42 -2.07 -4.26
C PRO A 132 -3.06 -2.92 -5.48
N ASP A 133 -4.09 -3.43 -6.15
CA ASP A 133 -3.93 -3.96 -7.50
C ASP A 133 -4.02 -2.83 -8.54
N GLU A 134 -3.78 -3.17 -9.79
CA GLU A 134 -3.78 -2.20 -10.90
C GLU A 134 -5.11 -1.46 -11.03
N GLN A 135 -6.23 -2.12 -10.75
CA GLN A 135 -7.55 -1.52 -10.85
C GLN A 135 -7.82 -0.53 -9.72
N THR A 136 -7.55 -0.88 -8.48
CA THR A 136 -7.69 0.03 -7.34
C THR A 136 -6.74 1.20 -7.46
N LEU A 137 -5.52 0.96 -7.97
CA LEU A 137 -4.56 2.01 -8.28
C LEU A 137 -5.12 2.99 -9.34
N ALA A 138 -5.68 2.48 -10.44
CA ALA A 138 -6.32 3.32 -11.44
C ALA A 138 -7.52 4.08 -10.85
N ALA A 139 -8.31 3.45 -9.99
CA ALA A 139 -9.43 4.08 -9.29
C ALA A 139 -8.97 5.20 -8.34
N SER A 140 -7.79 5.08 -7.70
CA SER A 140 -7.22 6.11 -6.84
C SER A 140 -6.96 7.43 -7.56
N LEU A 141 -6.78 7.41 -8.88
CA LEU A 141 -6.57 8.60 -9.71
C LEU A 141 -7.88 9.30 -10.14
N ALA A 142 -9.05 8.78 -9.77
CA ALA A 142 -10.34 9.38 -10.11
C ALA A 142 -10.49 10.86 -9.71
N PRO A 143 -9.94 11.36 -8.58
CA PRO A 143 -9.98 12.78 -8.23
C PRO A 143 -9.37 13.71 -9.29
N LEU A 144 -8.41 13.25 -10.10
CA LEU A 144 -7.80 14.06 -11.15
C LEU A 144 -8.83 14.57 -12.18
N LYS A 145 -9.88 13.79 -12.44
CA LYS A 145 -11.00 14.25 -13.30
C LYS A 145 -11.73 15.43 -12.66
N GLN A 146 -12.03 15.36 -11.37
CA GLN A 146 -12.67 16.44 -10.63
C GLN A 146 -11.78 17.70 -10.62
N PHE A 147 -10.49 17.56 -10.36
CA PHE A 147 -9.57 18.70 -10.36
C PHE A 147 -9.52 19.40 -11.72
N ARG A 148 -9.45 18.63 -12.82
CA ARG A 148 -9.51 19.20 -14.18
C ARG A 148 -10.82 19.97 -14.44
N GLN A 149 -11.96 19.49 -13.95
CA GLN A 149 -13.24 20.20 -14.04
C GLN A 149 -13.23 21.53 -13.28
N HIS A 150 -12.47 21.64 -12.21
CA HIS A 150 -12.24 22.88 -11.46
C HIS A 150 -11.11 23.76 -12.06
N GLY A 151 -10.50 23.36 -13.18
CA GLY A 151 -9.39 24.09 -13.82
C GLY A 151 -8.07 23.95 -13.05
N MET A 152 -7.93 22.96 -12.19
CA MET A 152 -6.73 22.66 -11.42
C MET A 152 -6.01 21.46 -12.02
N ARG A 153 -4.67 21.46 -11.95
CA ARG A 153 -3.83 20.34 -12.39
C ARG A 153 -2.91 19.93 -11.26
N ALA A 154 -2.81 18.64 -11.03
CA ALA A 154 -1.82 18.03 -10.16
C ALA A 154 -0.80 17.31 -11.03
N GLU A 155 0.47 17.70 -10.92
CA GLU A 155 1.58 17.09 -11.65
C GLU A 155 2.53 16.31 -10.73
N LEU A 156 2.29 16.38 -9.42
CA LEU A 156 3.05 15.74 -8.36
C LEU A 156 2.32 14.53 -7.81
N ALA A 157 2.99 13.39 -7.71
CA ALA A 157 2.67 12.34 -6.76
C ALA A 157 3.53 12.53 -5.50
N MET A 158 2.99 12.31 -4.33
CA MET A 158 3.71 12.40 -3.06
C MET A 158 3.30 11.24 -2.18
N GLN A 159 4.29 10.59 -1.60
CA GLN A 159 4.09 9.52 -0.63
C GLN A 159 5.14 9.65 0.46
N ASP A 160 4.70 9.63 1.69
CA ASP A 160 5.53 9.82 2.86
C ASP A 160 5.36 8.66 3.83
N ASP A 161 6.30 8.51 4.76
CA ASP A 161 6.41 7.47 5.77
C ASP A 161 6.89 6.10 5.23
N VAL A 162 6.38 5.66 4.11
CA VAL A 162 6.83 4.44 3.43
C VAL A 162 8.12 4.69 2.63
N ASN A 163 8.89 3.65 2.34
CA ASN A 163 10.22 3.77 1.73
C ASN A 163 10.27 3.33 0.27
N GLY A 164 9.15 3.02 -0.30
CA GLY A 164 9.03 2.56 -1.67
C GLY A 164 7.60 2.55 -2.16
N ILE A 165 7.44 2.12 -3.40
CA ILE A 165 6.15 2.07 -4.09
C ILE A 165 6.26 1.07 -5.26
N GLY A 166 5.18 0.36 -5.56
CA GLY A 166 5.13 -0.62 -6.64
C GLY A 166 5.55 -0.03 -8.00
N TRP A 167 6.31 -0.79 -8.78
CA TRP A 167 6.85 -0.32 -10.06
C TRP A 167 5.77 0.11 -11.06
N CYS A 168 4.58 -0.50 -11.02
CA CYS A 168 3.45 -0.15 -11.87
C CYS A 168 2.97 1.31 -11.69
N PHE A 169 3.19 1.93 -10.52
CA PHE A 169 2.82 3.33 -10.30
C PHE A 169 3.50 4.27 -11.32
N SER A 170 4.76 4.01 -11.71
CA SER A 170 5.45 4.82 -12.73
C SER A 170 4.73 4.82 -14.08
N GLU A 171 4.03 3.71 -14.43
CA GLU A 171 3.22 3.60 -15.63
C GLU A 171 1.91 4.41 -15.52
N TYR A 172 1.17 4.17 -14.46
CA TYR A 172 -0.15 4.80 -14.24
C TYR A 172 -0.04 6.31 -14.06
N PHE A 173 0.97 6.77 -13.32
CA PHE A 173 1.20 8.20 -13.14
C PHE A 173 1.56 8.89 -14.45
N ALA A 174 2.46 8.30 -15.24
CA ALA A 174 2.82 8.84 -16.54
C ALA A 174 1.60 8.95 -17.47
N ASP A 175 0.72 7.92 -17.50
CA ASP A 175 -0.52 7.93 -18.28
C ASP A 175 -1.54 8.97 -17.77
N ALA A 176 -1.56 9.22 -16.48
CA ALA A 176 -2.41 10.24 -15.88
C ALA A 176 -1.89 11.68 -16.11
N GLY A 177 -0.66 11.83 -16.63
CA GLY A 177 0.00 13.12 -16.84
C GLY A 177 0.70 13.66 -15.59
N VAL A 178 0.99 12.79 -14.62
CA VAL A 178 1.81 13.09 -13.44
C VAL A 178 3.28 13.05 -13.87
N LYS A 179 4.05 14.07 -13.52
CA LYS A 179 5.43 14.23 -13.97
C LYS A 179 6.45 13.94 -12.88
N TYR A 180 6.08 14.20 -11.64
CA TYR A 180 6.97 14.22 -10.48
C TYR A 180 6.47 13.29 -9.39
N LEU A 181 7.40 12.60 -8.73
CA LEU A 181 7.17 11.85 -7.50
C LEU A 181 8.09 12.37 -6.41
N ASN A 182 7.53 12.76 -5.28
CA ASN A 182 8.27 13.04 -4.06
C ASN A 182 8.01 11.94 -3.03
N MET A 183 9.08 11.31 -2.53
CA MET A 183 9.02 10.25 -1.53
C MET A 183 9.77 10.70 -0.28
N GLY A 184 9.03 11.06 0.77
CA GLY A 184 9.56 11.37 2.10
C GLY A 184 9.69 10.10 2.93
N THR A 185 10.91 9.64 3.13
CA THR A 185 11.20 8.32 3.69
C THR A 185 11.19 8.31 5.22
N HIS A 186 11.03 7.11 5.80
CA HIS A 186 11.15 6.87 7.24
C HIS A 186 12.04 5.65 7.52
N GLY A 187 13.22 5.89 8.07
CA GLY A 187 14.28 4.89 8.17
C GLY A 187 14.39 4.16 9.50
N HIS A 188 13.42 4.25 10.42
CA HIS A 188 13.56 3.70 11.77
C HIS A 188 13.41 2.18 11.85
N ARG A 189 12.84 1.52 10.83
CA ARG A 189 12.54 0.08 10.83
C ARG A 189 13.34 -0.72 9.83
N ALA A 190 13.70 -0.12 8.69
CA ALA A 190 14.46 -0.79 7.63
C ALA A 190 15.34 0.18 6.84
N LEU A 191 16.12 -0.39 5.92
CA LEU A 191 17.01 0.39 5.06
C LEU A 191 16.20 1.18 4.03
N ILE A 192 16.66 2.41 3.79
CA ILE A 192 16.17 3.29 2.72
C ILE A 192 17.09 3.11 1.51
N CYS A 193 16.52 3.09 0.29
CA CYS A 193 17.33 3.10 -0.92
C CYS A 193 18.09 4.43 -1.05
N PHE A 194 19.31 4.38 -1.56
CA PHE A 194 20.27 5.47 -1.64
C PHE A 194 20.75 5.99 -0.26
N ASP A 195 22.00 6.39 -0.21
CA ASP A 195 22.68 6.90 0.99
C ASP A 195 22.44 8.39 1.25
N LYS A 196 21.84 9.08 0.27
CA LYS A 196 21.55 10.52 0.28
C LYS A 196 20.29 10.82 -0.52
N PRO A 197 19.67 12.00 -0.36
CA PRO A 197 18.56 12.44 -1.21
C PRO A 197 18.97 12.38 -2.68
N THR A 198 18.14 11.78 -3.52
CA THR A 198 18.50 11.49 -4.91
C THR A 198 17.32 11.77 -5.84
N VAL A 199 17.57 12.57 -6.88
CA VAL A 199 16.64 12.77 -7.99
C VAL A 199 17.05 11.86 -9.15
N PHE A 200 16.08 11.13 -9.72
CA PHE A 200 16.32 10.21 -10.82
C PHE A 200 15.10 10.09 -11.74
N TRP A 201 15.35 9.81 -13.01
CA TRP A 201 14.30 9.39 -13.93
C TRP A 201 13.91 7.96 -13.61
N TRP A 202 12.68 7.77 -13.13
CA TRP A 202 12.14 6.45 -12.87
C TRP A 202 11.42 5.95 -14.12
N GLU A 203 12.01 4.92 -14.75
CA GLU A 203 11.51 4.35 -15.98
C GLU A 203 10.57 3.17 -15.69
N SER A 204 9.35 3.25 -16.25
CA SER A 204 8.32 2.22 -16.13
C SER A 204 8.66 0.96 -16.93
N PRO A 205 7.92 -0.15 -16.73
CA PRO A 205 8.05 -1.36 -17.55
C PRO A 205 7.94 -1.10 -19.06
N SER A 206 7.07 -0.17 -19.51
CA SER A 206 6.89 0.17 -20.91
C SER A 206 7.89 1.21 -21.45
N GLY A 207 8.76 1.76 -20.59
CA GLY A 207 9.74 2.77 -20.96
C GLY A 207 9.30 4.23 -20.79
N LYS A 208 8.12 4.49 -20.21
CA LYS A 208 7.70 5.83 -19.81
C LYS A 208 8.53 6.29 -18.62
N LYS A 209 8.73 7.61 -18.51
CA LYS A 209 9.57 8.17 -17.45
C LYS A 209 8.83 9.24 -16.66
N MET A 210 9.06 9.22 -15.35
CA MET A 210 8.72 10.32 -14.46
C MET A 210 9.94 10.71 -13.64
N LEU A 211 10.01 11.96 -13.18
CA LEU A 211 11.10 12.40 -12.35
C LEU A 211 10.77 12.15 -10.88
N ALA A 212 11.51 11.25 -10.27
CA ALA A 212 11.31 10.85 -8.87
C ALA A 212 12.40 11.47 -7.97
N TYR A 213 11.98 11.90 -6.80
CA TYR A 213 12.86 12.39 -5.75
C TYR A 213 12.68 11.53 -4.50
N ARG A 214 13.73 10.75 -4.15
CA ARG A 214 13.87 10.15 -2.84
C ARG A 214 14.38 11.24 -1.90
N ALA A 215 13.47 11.80 -1.13
CA ALA A 215 13.76 12.86 -0.17
C ALA A 215 14.35 12.28 1.14
N GLU A 216 14.76 13.14 2.05
CA GLU A 216 15.02 12.76 3.44
C GLU A 216 13.70 12.43 4.15
N HIS A 217 13.79 12.23 5.46
CA HIS A 217 12.62 12.02 6.30
C HIS A 217 11.59 13.16 6.09
N TYR A 218 10.32 12.80 5.97
CA TYR A 218 9.23 13.77 5.73
C TYR A 218 9.09 14.84 6.85
N ASN A 219 9.70 14.63 8.01
CA ASN A 219 9.83 15.60 9.10
C ASN A 219 11.25 16.16 9.25
N GLN A 220 12.08 16.17 8.19
CA GLN A 220 13.48 16.63 8.28
C GLN A 220 13.61 18.05 8.84
N GLY A 221 12.78 18.98 8.41
CA GLY A 221 12.78 20.35 8.95
C GLY A 221 12.32 20.44 10.40
N ASN A 222 11.49 19.50 10.88
CA ASN A 222 11.14 19.43 12.29
C ASN A 222 12.34 18.99 13.13
N PHE A 223 13.21 18.12 12.61
CA PHE A 223 14.49 17.81 13.26
C PHE A 223 15.41 19.02 13.35
N PHE A 224 15.31 19.99 12.44
CA PHE A 224 16.00 21.26 12.56
C PHE A 224 15.42 22.17 13.66
N GLY A 225 14.24 21.87 14.18
CA GLY A 225 13.60 22.63 15.26
C GLY A 225 12.66 23.74 14.78
N ILE A 226 12.23 23.75 13.52
CA ILE A 226 11.31 24.76 12.95
C ILE A 226 10.05 24.93 13.82
N HIS A 227 9.50 23.84 14.35
CA HIS A 227 8.27 23.84 15.15
C HIS A 227 8.44 24.45 16.55
N ASN A 228 9.67 24.60 17.07
CA ASN A 228 9.94 25.13 18.40
C ASN A 228 10.17 26.64 18.42
N ASP A 229 10.29 27.30 17.26
CA ASP A 229 10.70 28.71 17.12
C ASP A 229 12.07 29.02 17.73
N ASP A 230 12.95 28.00 17.80
CA ASP A 230 14.31 28.10 18.30
C ASP A 230 15.27 28.34 17.12
N PHE A 231 15.56 29.61 16.88
CA PHE A 231 16.39 30.02 15.74
C PHE A 231 17.85 29.58 15.88
N GLU A 232 18.41 29.57 17.06
CA GLU A 232 19.82 29.19 17.30
C GLU A 232 20.04 27.69 17.03
N SER A 233 19.11 26.86 17.51
CA SER A 233 19.12 25.42 17.22
C SER A 233 18.89 25.16 15.72
N PHE A 234 17.97 25.88 15.10
CA PHE A 234 17.71 25.79 13.67
C PHE A 234 18.95 26.13 12.84
N GLU A 235 19.63 27.24 13.16
CA GLU A 235 20.89 27.66 12.54
C GLU A 235 21.94 26.55 12.55
N THR A 236 22.22 26.05 13.74
CA THR A 236 23.23 24.99 13.93
C THR A 236 22.90 23.75 13.10
N LYS A 237 21.68 23.27 13.17
CA LYS A 237 21.27 22.01 12.51
C LYS A 237 21.18 22.12 11.00
N VAL A 238 20.79 23.29 10.47
CA VAL A 238 20.79 23.51 9.01
C VAL A 238 22.23 23.48 8.48
N LEU A 239 23.16 24.14 9.15
CA LEU A 239 24.57 24.14 8.72
C LEU A 239 25.20 22.74 8.84
N GLU A 240 24.92 22.01 9.91
CA GLU A 240 25.35 20.61 10.07
C GLU A 240 24.79 19.70 8.96
N TYR A 241 23.54 19.88 8.59
CA TYR A 241 22.91 19.12 7.51
C TYR A 241 23.54 19.42 6.15
N LEU A 242 23.76 20.68 5.82
CA LEU A 242 24.43 21.07 4.58
C LEU A 242 25.84 20.49 4.50
N LYS A 243 26.58 20.52 5.62
CA LYS A 243 27.88 19.86 5.69
C LYS A 243 27.79 18.34 5.45
N GLN A 244 26.81 17.66 6.01
CA GLN A 244 26.59 16.23 5.76
C GLN A 244 26.33 15.93 4.28
N LEU A 245 25.59 16.80 3.59
CA LEU A 245 25.37 16.67 2.15
C LEU A 245 26.67 16.85 1.35
N GLU A 246 27.54 17.79 1.76
CA GLU A 246 28.88 17.97 1.15
C GLU A 246 29.75 16.73 1.38
N ASP A 247 29.80 16.21 2.58
CA ASP A 247 30.56 15.01 2.94
C ASP A 247 30.11 13.78 2.15
N LYS A 248 28.81 13.71 1.78
CA LYS A 248 28.21 12.67 0.93
C LYS A 248 28.34 12.97 -0.58
N HIS A 249 29.06 14.01 -0.97
CA HIS A 249 29.17 14.44 -2.37
C HIS A 249 27.82 14.65 -3.07
N TYR A 250 26.91 15.36 -2.39
CA TYR A 250 25.61 15.69 -2.96
C TYR A 250 25.78 16.60 -4.19
N PRO A 251 25.14 16.25 -5.35
CA PRO A 251 25.53 16.81 -6.63
C PRO A 251 24.94 18.20 -6.95
N TYR A 252 23.95 18.68 -6.17
CA TYR A 252 23.20 19.90 -6.46
C TYR A 252 23.53 21.00 -5.46
N ASP A 253 23.49 22.27 -5.88
CA ASP A 253 23.62 23.45 -4.98
C ASP A 253 22.26 23.85 -4.37
N ILE A 254 21.24 23.06 -4.57
CA ILE A 254 19.91 23.19 -4.00
C ILE A 254 19.51 21.89 -3.32
N CYS A 255 18.85 21.98 -2.15
CA CYS A 255 18.27 20.86 -1.44
C CYS A 255 16.85 21.20 -0.95
N ALA A 256 16.10 20.20 -0.53
CA ALA A 256 14.78 20.36 0.07
C ALA A 256 14.68 19.62 1.40
N ALA A 257 13.99 20.22 2.36
CA ALA A 257 13.65 19.62 3.63
C ALA A 257 12.14 19.72 3.86
N GLN A 258 11.48 18.56 3.93
CA GLN A 258 10.05 18.48 4.26
C GLN A 258 9.86 18.71 5.76
N HIS A 259 8.72 19.29 6.12
CA HIS A 259 8.34 19.49 7.53
C HIS A 259 6.85 19.67 7.70
N SER A 260 6.34 19.28 8.87
CA SER A 260 4.98 19.58 9.32
C SER A 260 4.96 20.87 10.15
N GLY A 261 3.79 21.46 10.34
CA GLY A 261 3.63 22.66 11.18
C GLY A 261 3.98 22.42 12.66
N TYR A 262 3.82 21.18 13.12
CA TYR A 262 4.24 20.68 14.43
C TYR A 262 4.96 19.34 14.25
N PHE A 263 5.74 18.92 15.24
CA PHE A 263 6.47 17.64 15.16
C PHE A 263 5.56 16.48 15.56
N THR A 264 4.57 16.22 14.74
CA THR A 264 3.69 15.06 14.83
C THR A 264 3.03 14.83 13.47
N ASP A 265 2.56 13.62 13.23
CA ASP A 265 1.76 13.28 12.06
C ASP A 265 0.35 13.87 12.20
N ASN A 266 -0.37 14.01 11.09
CA ASN A 266 -1.65 14.71 11.04
C ASN A 266 -1.61 16.12 11.66
N ALA A 267 -0.48 16.81 11.55
CA ALA A 267 -0.28 18.12 12.13
C ALA A 267 -0.89 19.25 11.28
N PRO A 268 -1.52 20.27 11.90
CA PRO A 268 -1.94 21.46 11.17
C PRO A 268 -0.73 22.22 10.60
N PRO A 269 -0.90 22.97 9.50
CA PRO A 269 0.14 23.88 9.01
C PRO A 269 0.41 25.03 10.00
N SER A 270 1.56 25.70 9.83
CA SER A 270 1.92 26.88 10.62
C SER A 270 2.78 27.88 9.85
N THR A 271 2.85 29.13 10.30
CA THR A 271 3.70 30.16 9.69
C THR A 271 5.13 30.19 10.25
N LYS A 272 5.51 29.27 11.14
CA LYS A 272 6.82 29.29 11.81
C LYS A 272 7.99 29.19 10.82
N SER A 273 7.87 28.39 9.78
CA SER A 273 8.90 28.31 8.73
C SER A 273 9.06 29.64 7.96
N CYS A 274 7.97 30.40 7.81
CA CYS A 274 8.01 31.73 7.18
C CYS A 274 8.88 32.70 7.99
N GLU A 275 8.69 32.71 9.31
CA GLU A 275 9.48 33.54 10.22
C GLU A 275 10.96 33.11 10.26
N MET A 276 11.22 31.80 10.27
CA MET A 276 12.59 31.28 10.21
C MET A 276 13.31 31.70 8.94
N VAL A 277 12.65 31.59 7.77
CA VAL A 277 13.20 32.00 6.49
C VAL A 277 13.48 33.50 6.45
N LYS A 278 12.55 34.32 6.98
CA LYS A 278 12.71 35.77 7.03
C LYS A 278 13.93 36.15 7.87
N ARG A 279 14.00 35.68 9.12
CA ARG A 279 15.11 35.94 10.04
C ARG A 279 16.46 35.44 9.48
N TRP A 280 16.46 34.29 8.83
CA TRP A 280 17.65 33.72 8.21
C TRP A 280 18.20 34.61 7.08
N ASN A 281 17.36 34.97 6.10
CA ASN A 281 17.77 35.75 4.94
C ASN A 281 18.06 37.22 5.26
N GLU A 282 17.61 37.71 6.42
CA GLU A 282 18.04 39.01 6.98
C GLU A 282 19.45 38.94 7.58
N LYS A 283 19.84 37.76 8.10
CA LYS A 283 21.12 37.54 8.78
C LYS A 283 22.23 37.06 7.84
N TYR A 284 21.87 36.21 6.86
CA TYR A 284 22.82 35.51 5.98
C TYR A 284 22.57 35.82 4.52
N GLU A 285 23.66 36.04 3.79
CA GLU A 285 23.62 36.11 2.32
C GLU A 285 23.53 34.68 1.73
N TRP A 286 24.28 33.73 2.28
CA TRP A 286 24.28 32.30 1.96
C TRP A 286 24.39 31.46 3.22
N PRO A 287 23.71 30.28 3.29
CA PRO A 287 22.72 29.71 2.33
C PRO A 287 21.48 30.59 2.17
N LYS A 288 20.84 30.54 1.00
CA LYS A 288 19.51 31.14 0.80
C LYS A 288 18.43 30.14 1.19
N LEU A 289 17.52 30.54 2.06
CA LEU A 289 16.38 29.74 2.44
C LEU A 289 15.10 30.25 1.82
N ARG A 290 14.19 29.34 1.47
CA ARG A 290 12.85 29.70 1.04
C ARG A 290 11.82 28.66 1.50
N THR A 291 10.59 29.10 1.82
CA THR A 291 9.42 28.23 1.82
C THR A 291 9.08 27.85 0.39
N ALA A 292 8.72 26.60 0.15
CA ALA A 292 8.46 26.09 -1.19
C ALA A 292 7.32 25.06 -1.19
N VAL A 293 6.71 24.84 -2.33
CA VAL A 293 5.94 23.64 -2.62
C VAL A 293 6.87 22.55 -3.15
N ALA A 294 6.49 21.28 -3.03
CA ALA A 294 7.38 20.14 -3.29
C ALA A 294 7.95 20.12 -4.73
N THR A 295 7.15 20.51 -5.73
CA THR A 295 7.63 20.53 -7.13
C THR A 295 8.67 21.60 -7.42
N GLU A 296 8.80 22.67 -6.64
CA GLU A 296 9.78 23.74 -6.94
C GLU A 296 11.21 23.22 -6.93
N PHE A 297 11.56 22.38 -5.98
CA PHE A 297 12.87 21.75 -5.90
C PHE A 297 13.11 20.83 -7.11
N ILE A 298 12.17 19.93 -7.40
CA ILE A 298 12.34 18.92 -8.45
C ILE A 298 12.47 19.59 -9.83
N LYS A 299 11.65 20.62 -10.12
CA LYS A 299 11.71 21.42 -11.34
C LYS A 299 13.04 22.18 -11.49
N THR A 300 13.58 22.67 -10.37
CA THR A 300 14.88 23.33 -10.38
C THR A 300 15.99 22.35 -10.75
N VAL A 301 15.97 21.15 -10.16
CA VAL A 301 16.94 20.10 -10.49
C VAL A 301 16.79 19.64 -11.94
N GLU A 302 15.56 19.44 -12.43
CA GLU A 302 15.29 19.10 -13.83
C GLU A 302 15.88 20.11 -14.80
N THR A 303 15.77 21.41 -14.47
CA THR A 303 16.16 22.51 -15.38
C THR A 303 17.65 22.80 -15.33
N GLN A 304 18.26 22.78 -14.14
CA GLN A 304 19.64 23.27 -13.94
C GLN A 304 20.67 22.14 -13.89
N TYR A 305 20.23 20.88 -13.63
CA TYR A 305 21.14 19.75 -13.40
C TYR A 305 20.74 18.50 -14.20
N ALA A 306 20.08 18.69 -15.35
CA ALA A 306 19.56 17.58 -16.17
C ALA A 306 20.63 16.53 -16.52
N ASP A 307 21.88 16.97 -16.73
CA ASP A 307 23.04 16.13 -17.04
C ASP A 307 23.50 15.24 -15.88
N LYS A 308 23.09 15.58 -14.64
CA LYS A 308 23.44 14.83 -13.43
C LYS A 308 22.35 13.83 -13.02
N ILE A 309 21.21 13.80 -13.72
CA ILE A 309 20.07 12.94 -13.36
C ILE A 309 20.20 11.58 -14.04
N GLN A 310 20.43 10.54 -13.26
CA GLN A 310 20.47 9.16 -13.75
C GLN A 310 19.06 8.61 -14.06
N THR A 311 19.00 7.63 -14.96
CA THR A 311 17.78 6.84 -15.20
C THR A 311 17.87 5.51 -14.45
N ILE A 312 16.82 5.17 -13.71
CA ILE A 312 16.68 3.90 -12.99
C ILE A 312 15.45 3.17 -13.53
N ARG A 313 15.66 1.93 -13.93
CA ARG A 313 14.63 1.02 -14.41
C ARG A 313 14.54 -0.17 -13.46
N GLY A 314 13.49 -0.23 -12.66
CA GLY A 314 13.30 -1.29 -11.67
C GLY A 314 12.23 -0.96 -10.65
N ALA A 315 11.88 -1.96 -9.85
CA ALA A 315 11.00 -1.80 -8.70
C ALA A 315 11.65 -0.91 -7.64
N TRP A 316 10.82 -0.22 -6.88
CA TRP A 316 11.20 0.51 -5.68
C TRP A 316 10.43 -0.08 -4.49
N PRO A 317 10.86 -1.27 -4.01
CA PRO A 317 10.08 -2.05 -3.04
C PRO A 317 10.02 -1.36 -1.68
N ASP A 318 8.89 -1.56 -1.03
CA ASP A 318 8.64 -1.17 0.34
C ASP A 318 8.53 -2.40 1.25
N TRP A 319 8.77 -2.22 2.54
CA TRP A 319 8.65 -3.23 3.58
C TRP A 319 7.54 -2.89 4.60
N TRP A 320 6.87 -1.76 4.44
CA TRP A 320 5.90 -1.24 5.42
C TRP A 320 4.67 -2.13 5.59
N THR A 321 4.36 -2.95 4.59
CA THR A 321 3.29 -3.97 4.61
C THR A 321 3.37 -4.96 5.78
N ASP A 322 4.48 -5.02 6.53
CA ASP A 322 4.62 -5.86 7.72
C ASP A 322 3.55 -5.57 8.79
N GLY A 323 3.06 -4.34 8.87
CA GLY A 323 1.98 -3.92 9.78
C GLY A 323 0.70 -4.73 9.58
N PHE A 324 0.38 -5.08 8.34
CA PHE A 324 -0.81 -5.86 7.96
C PHE A 324 -0.78 -7.32 8.45
N ALA A 325 0.38 -7.84 8.85
CA ALA A 325 0.47 -9.13 9.52
C ALA A 325 -0.35 -9.19 10.82
N SER A 326 -0.61 -8.04 11.45
CA SER A 326 -1.52 -7.93 12.60
C SER A 326 -2.98 -8.24 12.27
N GLY A 327 -3.37 -8.17 10.99
CA GLY A 327 -4.71 -8.45 10.47
C GLY A 327 -4.67 -9.44 9.30
N ALA A 328 -3.93 -10.54 9.43
CA ALA A 328 -3.72 -11.50 8.35
C ALA A 328 -5.02 -12.03 7.71
N ARG A 329 -6.09 -12.21 8.49
CA ARG A 329 -7.41 -12.61 7.98
C ARG A 329 -8.01 -11.54 7.09
N GLU A 330 -7.98 -10.31 7.50
CA GLU A 330 -8.50 -9.16 6.75
C GLU A 330 -7.64 -8.90 5.50
N ALA A 331 -6.34 -9.09 5.58
CA ALA A 331 -5.45 -9.05 4.42
C ALA A 331 -5.81 -10.11 3.37
N ALA A 332 -6.09 -11.35 3.80
CA ALA A 332 -6.57 -12.41 2.91
C ALA A 332 -7.94 -12.06 2.29
N VAL A 333 -8.87 -11.50 3.07
CA VAL A 333 -10.18 -11.04 2.59
C VAL A 333 -10.02 -9.93 1.57
N SER A 334 -9.14 -8.94 1.80
CA SER A 334 -8.85 -7.87 0.85
C SER A 334 -8.32 -8.44 -0.47
N ARG A 335 -7.33 -9.34 -0.43
CA ARG A 335 -6.76 -9.96 -1.65
C ARG A 335 -7.80 -10.69 -2.49
N ILE A 336 -8.69 -11.46 -1.86
CA ILE A 336 -9.80 -12.13 -2.54
C ILE A 336 -10.76 -11.10 -3.15
N THR A 337 -11.02 -10.02 -2.44
CA THR A 337 -11.95 -8.96 -2.89
C THR A 337 -11.42 -8.23 -4.12
N HIS A 338 -10.13 -7.89 -4.18
CA HIS A 338 -9.49 -7.30 -5.35
C HIS A 338 -9.74 -8.14 -6.61
N SER A 339 -9.52 -9.46 -6.55
CA SER A 339 -9.77 -10.35 -7.69
C SER A 339 -11.25 -10.41 -8.07
N ASN A 340 -12.13 -10.47 -7.07
CA ASN A 340 -13.57 -10.62 -7.31
C ASN A 340 -14.21 -9.36 -7.90
N VAL A 341 -13.76 -8.16 -7.52
CA VAL A 341 -14.31 -6.92 -8.08
C VAL A 341 -13.99 -6.80 -9.57
N ILE A 342 -12.81 -7.24 -10.00
CA ILE A 342 -12.43 -7.29 -11.42
C ILE A 342 -13.35 -8.27 -12.17
N ALA A 343 -13.49 -9.50 -11.67
CA ALA A 343 -14.34 -10.52 -12.25
C ALA A 343 -15.80 -10.03 -12.38
N ASN A 344 -16.32 -9.38 -11.35
CA ASN A 344 -17.68 -8.82 -11.38
C ASN A 344 -17.85 -7.71 -12.42
N GLN A 345 -16.87 -6.84 -12.61
CA GLN A 345 -16.94 -5.80 -13.64
C GLN A 345 -16.90 -6.36 -15.05
N VAL A 346 -16.11 -7.43 -15.29
CA VAL A 346 -16.15 -8.17 -16.56
C VAL A 346 -17.51 -8.83 -16.74
N GLY A 347 -18.07 -9.45 -15.70
CA GLY A 347 -19.42 -10.03 -15.73
C GLY A 347 -20.52 -9.01 -16.03
N LEU A 348 -20.43 -7.79 -15.47
CA LEU A 348 -21.33 -6.67 -15.82
C LEU A 348 -21.19 -6.29 -17.30
N SER A 349 -19.97 -6.30 -17.81
CA SER A 349 -19.71 -6.02 -19.23
C SER A 349 -20.36 -7.08 -20.12
N PHE A 350 -20.25 -8.36 -19.78
CA PHE A 350 -20.97 -9.44 -20.48
C PHE A 350 -22.48 -9.23 -20.44
N ALA A 351 -23.04 -8.98 -19.26
CA ALA A 351 -24.47 -8.74 -19.12
C ALA A 351 -24.93 -7.57 -20.01
N LYS A 352 -24.17 -6.46 -20.03
CA LYS A 352 -24.47 -5.30 -20.88
C LYS A 352 -24.37 -5.62 -22.36
N MET A 353 -23.38 -6.38 -22.80
CA MET A 353 -23.21 -6.80 -24.18
C MET A 353 -24.34 -7.73 -24.64
N LEU A 354 -24.90 -8.54 -23.73
CA LEU A 354 -26.04 -9.41 -23.96
C LEU A 354 -27.38 -8.64 -23.96
N GLY A 355 -27.37 -7.36 -23.63
CA GLY A 355 -28.57 -6.51 -23.66
C GLY A 355 -29.18 -6.23 -22.27
N ALA A 356 -28.52 -6.56 -21.18
CA ALA A 356 -29.03 -6.23 -19.85
C ALA A 356 -29.01 -4.71 -19.58
N GLU A 357 -30.04 -4.26 -18.90
CA GLU A 357 -29.99 -2.94 -18.25
C GLU A 357 -29.36 -3.08 -16.88
N LEU A 358 -28.26 -2.34 -16.67
CA LEU A 358 -27.56 -2.35 -15.40
C LEU A 358 -28.29 -1.46 -14.38
N PRO A 359 -28.23 -1.78 -13.07
CA PRO A 359 -28.74 -0.90 -12.04
C PRO A 359 -28.15 0.51 -12.16
N THR A 360 -28.98 1.53 -11.96
CA THR A 360 -28.60 2.94 -12.18
C THR A 360 -27.50 3.43 -11.26
N ASP A 361 -27.33 2.80 -10.10
CA ASP A 361 -26.32 3.12 -9.08
C ASP A 361 -25.06 2.22 -9.14
N ILE A 362 -24.94 1.36 -10.16
CA ILE A 362 -23.85 0.38 -10.26
C ILE A 362 -22.45 1.01 -10.17
N ASN A 363 -22.26 2.15 -10.83
CA ASN A 363 -20.99 2.86 -10.78
C ASN A 363 -20.67 3.40 -9.38
N LYS A 364 -21.71 3.80 -8.63
CA LYS A 364 -21.54 4.24 -7.24
C LYS A 364 -21.19 3.06 -6.33
N GLN A 365 -21.78 1.91 -6.55
CA GLN A 365 -21.44 0.68 -5.82
C GLN A 365 -19.98 0.30 -6.05
N ILE A 366 -19.52 0.26 -7.31
CA ILE A 366 -18.11 -0.05 -7.66
C ILE A 366 -17.16 0.98 -7.05
N ALA A 367 -17.48 2.28 -7.14
CA ALA A 367 -16.68 3.31 -6.52
C ALA A 367 -16.59 3.16 -5.00
N GLY A 368 -17.69 2.74 -4.34
CA GLY A 368 -17.71 2.44 -2.90
C GLY A 368 -16.81 1.26 -2.53
N ILE A 369 -16.84 0.18 -3.32
CA ILE A 369 -15.95 -0.97 -3.14
C ILE A 369 -14.48 -0.55 -3.27
N ASN A 370 -14.13 0.15 -4.36
CA ASN A 370 -12.77 0.61 -4.58
C ASN A 370 -12.30 1.55 -3.47
N ASN A 371 -13.18 2.44 -2.99
CA ASN A 371 -12.86 3.34 -1.87
C ASN A 371 -12.57 2.56 -0.59
N ALA A 372 -13.37 1.55 -0.25
CA ALA A 372 -13.14 0.71 0.91
C ALA A 372 -11.81 -0.08 0.80
N LEU A 373 -11.47 -0.61 -0.39
CA LEU A 373 -10.17 -1.25 -0.65
C LEU A 373 -9.02 -0.25 -0.48
N LEU A 374 -9.12 0.96 -1.06
CA LEU A 374 -8.09 1.99 -0.94
C LEU A 374 -7.86 2.42 0.52
N PHE A 375 -8.91 2.52 1.33
CA PHE A 375 -8.77 2.81 2.76
C PHE A 375 -8.18 1.64 3.56
N TYR A 376 -8.39 0.40 3.11
CA TYR A 376 -7.69 -0.74 3.68
C TYR A 376 -6.22 -0.79 3.26
N ASP A 377 -5.91 -0.47 2.02
CA ASP A 377 -4.56 -0.51 1.45
C ASP A 377 -3.69 0.71 1.84
N GLU A 378 -4.29 1.69 2.49
CA GLU A 378 -3.58 2.85 3.06
C GLU A 378 -2.57 2.35 4.12
N HIS A 379 -1.41 3.01 4.22
CA HIS A 379 -0.22 2.52 4.91
C HIS A 379 -0.35 2.35 6.43
N THR A 380 -1.34 2.96 7.07
CA THR A 380 -1.48 2.95 8.53
C THR A 380 -2.22 1.70 9.02
N PHE A 381 -1.61 0.91 9.90
CA PHE A 381 -2.29 -0.19 10.55
C PHE A 381 -2.09 -0.15 12.07
N GLY A 382 -3.08 0.39 12.77
CA GLY A 382 -3.12 0.46 14.23
C GLY A 382 -3.01 1.88 14.78
N HIS A 383 -2.85 1.95 16.09
CA HIS A 383 -2.78 3.19 16.87
C HIS A 383 -1.34 3.45 17.36
N SER A 384 -0.91 4.70 17.41
CA SER A 384 0.43 5.10 17.85
C SER A 384 0.82 4.54 19.22
N GLU A 385 -0.14 4.40 20.12
CA GLU A 385 0.05 3.85 21.47
C GLU A 385 -0.17 2.32 21.56
N SER A 386 -0.32 1.62 20.44
CA SER A 386 -0.62 0.17 20.43
C SER A 386 0.42 -0.69 21.17
N VAL A 387 1.68 -0.25 21.23
CA VAL A 387 2.74 -0.92 22.00
C VAL A 387 2.60 -0.65 23.50
N ARG A 388 2.36 0.61 23.89
CA ARG A 388 2.27 1.03 25.30
C ARG A 388 0.93 0.67 25.91
N ASN A 389 -0.17 0.81 25.15
CA ASN A 389 -1.53 0.56 25.59
C ASN A 389 -2.30 -0.36 24.63
N PRO A 390 -1.89 -1.64 24.47
CA PRO A 390 -2.47 -2.57 23.50
C PRO A 390 -3.94 -2.91 23.75
N TYR A 391 -4.42 -2.68 24.96
CA TYR A 391 -5.79 -2.97 25.37
C TYR A 391 -6.64 -1.70 25.57
N GLY A 392 -6.10 -0.54 25.23
CA GLY A 392 -6.81 0.73 25.26
C GLY A 392 -7.99 0.77 24.28
N LEU A 393 -9.02 1.52 24.61
CA LEU A 393 -10.22 1.66 23.76
C LEU A 393 -9.84 2.19 22.38
N GLU A 394 -9.01 3.22 22.29
CA GLU A 394 -8.58 3.83 21.04
C GLU A 394 -7.78 2.86 20.16
N THR A 395 -6.94 2.01 20.76
CA THR A 395 -6.21 0.95 20.05
C THR A 395 -7.18 -0.06 19.42
N TRP A 396 -8.19 -0.48 20.17
CA TRP A 396 -9.22 -1.40 19.67
C TRP A 396 -10.11 -0.75 18.61
N GLU A 397 -10.53 0.50 18.84
CA GLU A 397 -11.35 1.27 17.90
C GLU A 397 -10.66 1.37 16.53
N GLN A 398 -9.45 1.93 16.51
CA GLN A 398 -8.72 2.16 15.26
C GLN A 398 -8.42 0.86 14.51
N ARG A 399 -8.05 -0.19 15.24
CA ARG A 399 -7.87 -1.52 14.65
C ARG A 399 -9.17 -2.05 14.04
N SER A 400 -10.28 -1.94 14.75
CA SER A 400 -11.58 -2.43 14.29
C SER A 400 -12.07 -1.67 13.06
N LEU A 401 -11.87 -0.34 13.04
CA LEU A 401 -12.21 0.50 11.90
C LEU A 401 -11.37 0.16 10.68
N LYS A 402 -10.04 -0.01 10.84
CA LYS A 402 -9.16 -0.44 9.74
C LYS A 402 -9.59 -1.78 9.15
N GLN A 403 -9.87 -2.76 10.00
CA GLN A 403 -10.34 -4.08 9.57
C GLN A 403 -11.71 -4.01 8.88
N SER A 404 -12.59 -3.10 9.30
CA SER A 404 -13.93 -2.97 8.74
C SER A 404 -13.91 -2.60 7.26
N TYR A 405 -12.92 -1.87 6.77
CA TYR A 405 -12.79 -1.53 5.35
C TYR A 405 -12.67 -2.78 4.47
N ALA A 406 -11.85 -3.76 4.86
CA ALA A 406 -11.73 -5.02 4.12
C ALA A 406 -13.06 -5.80 4.09
N TRP A 407 -13.76 -5.89 5.23
CA TRP A 407 -15.05 -6.58 5.34
C TRP A 407 -16.17 -5.86 4.58
N GLU A 408 -16.15 -4.53 4.58
CA GLU A 408 -17.10 -3.73 3.81
C GLU A 408 -16.92 -3.94 2.31
N ALA A 409 -15.68 -3.86 1.82
CA ALA A 409 -15.36 -4.16 0.43
C ALA A 409 -15.78 -5.58 0.04
N TYR A 410 -15.49 -6.58 0.87
CA TYR A 410 -15.87 -7.97 0.65
C TYR A 410 -17.39 -8.15 0.55
N ARG A 411 -18.13 -7.59 1.49
CA ARG A 411 -19.61 -7.66 1.53
C ARG A 411 -20.23 -7.08 0.27
N TYR A 412 -19.83 -5.88 -0.13
CA TYR A 412 -20.39 -5.23 -1.33
C TYR A 412 -19.95 -5.90 -2.62
N THR A 413 -18.73 -6.43 -2.67
CA THR A 413 -18.26 -7.21 -3.83
C THR A 413 -19.04 -8.51 -3.97
N GLY A 414 -19.36 -9.18 -2.86
CA GLY A 414 -20.25 -10.37 -2.87
C GLY A 414 -21.65 -10.02 -3.37
N LEU A 415 -22.26 -8.93 -2.89
CA LEU A 415 -23.57 -8.46 -3.37
C LEU A 415 -23.54 -8.12 -4.87
N LEU A 416 -22.47 -7.46 -5.32
CA LEU A 416 -22.28 -7.18 -6.76
C LEU A 416 -22.18 -8.47 -7.57
N GLY A 417 -21.49 -9.50 -7.06
CA GLY A 417 -21.40 -10.82 -7.69
C GLY A 417 -22.75 -11.50 -7.87
N GLU A 418 -23.59 -11.47 -6.83
CA GLU A 418 -24.98 -11.99 -6.93
C GLU A 418 -25.80 -11.22 -7.98
N THR A 419 -25.64 -9.90 -8.04
CA THR A 419 -26.30 -9.08 -9.07
C THR A 419 -25.84 -9.49 -10.48
N VAL A 420 -24.53 -9.67 -10.68
CA VAL A 420 -23.95 -10.12 -11.96
C VAL A 420 -24.50 -11.48 -12.37
N MET A 421 -24.50 -12.43 -11.43
CA MET A 421 -25.01 -13.78 -11.71
C MET A 421 -26.50 -13.77 -12.05
N GLY A 422 -27.32 -12.98 -11.36
CA GLY A 422 -28.73 -12.80 -11.66
C GLY A 422 -28.98 -12.22 -13.06
N LEU A 423 -28.19 -11.22 -13.45
CA LEU A 423 -28.26 -10.64 -14.79
C LEU A 423 -27.88 -11.69 -15.88
N LEU A 424 -26.74 -12.36 -15.73
CA LEU A 424 -26.23 -13.35 -16.69
C LEU A 424 -27.16 -14.55 -16.82
N GLN A 425 -27.76 -15.01 -15.72
CA GLN A 425 -28.73 -16.10 -15.73
C GLN A 425 -29.92 -15.81 -16.64
N SER A 426 -30.38 -14.55 -16.68
CA SER A 426 -31.51 -14.13 -17.51
C SER A 426 -31.25 -14.31 -19.01
N PHE A 427 -30.00 -14.30 -19.44
CA PHE A 427 -29.57 -14.49 -20.85
C PHE A 427 -29.11 -15.92 -21.15
N THR A 428 -29.08 -16.81 -20.15
CA THR A 428 -28.74 -18.22 -20.39
C THR A 428 -29.91 -18.92 -21.08
N PRO A 429 -29.77 -19.42 -22.34
CA PRO A 429 -30.87 -20.03 -23.06
C PRO A 429 -31.43 -21.26 -22.33
N LYS A 430 -32.74 -21.43 -22.30
CA LYS A 430 -33.37 -22.63 -21.75
C LYS A 430 -32.96 -23.86 -22.53
N ALA A 431 -32.76 -24.98 -21.85
CA ALA A 431 -32.44 -26.27 -22.43
C ALA A 431 -33.40 -27.34 -21.90
N LYS A 432 -33.45 -28.49 -22.58
CA LYS A 432 -34.26 -29.65 -22.15
C LYS A 432 -33.73 -30.26 -20.85
N LEU A 433 -32.42 -30.21 -20.67
CA LEU A 433 -31.73 -30.66 -19.44
C LEU A 433 -31.36 -29.47 -18.60
N PRO A 434 -31.38 -29.62 -17.28
CA PRO A 434 -30.75 -28.64 -16.39
C PRO A 434 -29.31 -28.40 -16.80
N SER A 435 -28.85 -27.16 -16.70
CA SER A 435 -27.51 -26.81 -17.15
C SER A 435 -26.88 -25.72 -16.28
N VAL A 436 -25.57 -25.71 -16.26
CA VAL A 436 -24.72 -24.71 -15.61
C VAL A 436 -23.98 -23.96 -16.73
N ALA A 437 -23.96 -22.62 -16.64
CA ALA A 437 -23.12 -21.79 -17.50
C ALA A 437 -21.89 -21.34 -16.67
N VAL A 438 -20.71 -21.53 -17.22
CA VAL A 438 -19.45 -21.06 -16.63
C VAL A 438 -18.91 -19.94 -17.50
N PHE A 439 -18.85 -18.73 -16.94
CA PHE A 439 -18.31 -17.56 -17.59
C PHE A 439 -16.84 -17.40 -17.22
N ASN A 440 -15.98 -17.33 -18.22
CA ASN A 440 -14.57 -17.04 -18.05
C ASN A 440 -14.34 -15.53 -18.17
N THR A 441 -13.95 -14.88 -17.09
CA THR A 441 -13.67 -13.44 -17.04
C THR A 441 -12.21 -13.11 -17.32
N LEU A 442 -11.38 -14.12 -17.63
CA LEU A 442 -9.97 -13.95 -17.97
C LEU A 442 -9.80 -13.74 -19.49
N ASN A 443 -8.72 -13.11 -19.89
CA ASN A 443 -8.38 -12.91 -21.31
C ASN A 443 -7.56 -14.06 -21.94
N TRP A 444 -7.59 -15.24 -21.30
CA TRP A 444 -7.06 -16.52 -21.82
C TRP A 444 -8.03 -17.65 -21.54
N ASP A 445 -7.90 -18.75 -22.29
CA ASP A 445 -8.73 -19.94 -22.09
C ASP A 445 -8.49 -20.54 -20.71
N TYR A 446 -9.56 -20.88 -20.01
CA TYR A 446 -9.50 -21.41 -18.67
C TYR A 446 -9.78 -22.91 -18.63
N SER A 447 -8.90 -23.65 -18.00
CA SER A 447 -9.12 -25.03 -17.57
C SER A 447 -8.84 -25.14 -16.07
N GLY A 448 -9.81 -25.67 -15.31
CA GLY A 448 -9.66 -25.73 -13.85
C GLY A 448 -10.97 -26.08 -13.15
N VAL A 449 -11.01 -25.79 -11.85
CA VAL A 449 -12.16 -26.12 -11.02
C VAL A 449 -13.13 -24.94 -10.94
N ALA A 450 -14.38 -25.18 -11.36
CA ALA A 450 -15.51 -24.27 -11.17
C ALA A 450 -16.38 -24.77 -10.00
N LYS A 451 -16.68 -23.91 -9.03
CA LYS A 451 -17.60 -24.21 -7.92
C LYS A 451 -19.00 -23.76 -8.28
N VAL A 452 -19.96 -24.66 -8.20
CA VAL A 452 -21.36 -24.37 -8.53
C VAL A 452 -22.29 -24.93 -7.48
N TYR A 453 -23.35 -24.18 -7.13
CA TYR A 453 -24.43 -24.67 -6.27
C TYR A 453 -25.52 -25.29 -7.14
N ILE A 454 -25.95 -26.52 -6.79
CA ILE A 454 -27.02 -27.23 -7.48
C ILE A 454 -28.07 -27.66 -6.44
N ASP A 455 -29.30 -27.19 -6.63
CA ASP A 455 -30.47 -27.55 -5.84
C ASP A 455 -30.75 -29.06 -5.89
N HIS A 456 -31.19 -29.67 -4.78
CA HIS A 456 -31.55 -31.09 -4.71
C HIS A 456 -32.79 -31.43 -5.51
N GLN A 457 -33.63 -30.45 -5.88
CA GLN A 457 -34.72 -30.65 -6.84
C GLN A 457 -34.20 -30.93 -8.25
N ILE A 458 -33.02 -30.36 -8.59
CA ILE A 458 -32.37 -30.56 -9.88
C ILE A 458 -31.48 -31.80 -9.84
N LEU A 459 -30.70 -31.98 -8.80
CA LEU A 459 -29.77 -33.09 -8.60
C LEU A 459 -29.98 -33.71 -7.22
N PRO A 460 -30.86 -34.71 -7.08
CA PRO A 460 -31.10 -35.42 -5.82
C PRO A 460 -29.82 -36.06 -5.27
N LYS A 461 -29.67 -36.07 -3.93
CA LYS A 461 -28.47 -36.56 -3.24
C LYS A 461 -28.10 -38.00 -3.57
N GLU A 462 -29.14 -38.84 -3.71
CA GLU A 462 -28.98 -40.30 -3.85
C GLU A 462 -28.88 -40.77 -5.28
N LYS A 463 -29.24 -39.93 -6.24
CA LYS A 463 -29.27 -40.32 -7.67
C LYS A 463 -27.88 -40.21 -8.30
N ASP A 464 -27.60 -41.18 -9.19
CA ASP A 464 -26.45 -41.12 -10.09
C ASP A 464 -26.68 -40.03 -11.16
N PHE A 465 -25.61 -39.48 -11.66
CA PHE A 465 -25.66 -38.42 -12.67
C PHE A 465 -24.37 -38.37 -13.49
N GLU A 466 -24.48 -37.71 -14.62
CA GLU A 466 -23.33 -37.28 -15.43
C GLU A 466 -23.46 -35.78 -15.71
N ILE A 467 -22.35 -35.08 -15.63
CA ILE A 467 -22.25 -33.74 -16.18
C ILE A 467 -21.47 -33.85 -17.49
N VAL A 468 -22.00 -33.24 -18.53
CA VAL A 468 -21.41 -33.30 -19.87
C VAL A 468 -21.29 -31.89 -20.45
N ASP A 469 -20.25 -31.64 -21.25
CA ASP A 469 -20.12 -30.42 -22.06
C ASP A 469 -21.10 -30.41 -23.26
N ALA A 470 -21.04 -29.36 -24.07
CA ALA A 470 -21.89 -29.22 -25.26
C ALA A 470 -21.62 -30.31 -26.32
N ALA A 471 -20.42 -30.87 -26.38
CA ALA A 471 -20.04 -31.96 -27.26
C ALA A 471 -20.43 -33.36 -26.72
N GLY A 472 -20.91 -33.43 -25.47
CA GLY A 472 -21.29 -34.68 -24.81
C GLY A 472 -20.17 -35.37 -24.04
N ASN A 473 -19.00 -34.74 -23.90
CA ASN A 473 -17.90 -35.30 -23.14
C ASN A 473 -18.18 -35.18 -21.63
N LYS A 474 -17.83 -36.22 -20.88
CA LYS A 474 -18.00 -36.23 -19.42
C LYS A 474 -17.08 -35.22 -18.74
N VAL A 475 -17.64 -34.47 -17.80
CA VAL A 475 -16.95 -33.50 -16.95
C VAL A 475 -16.81 -34.10 -15.55
N PRO A 476 -15.60 -34.24 -15.03
CA PRO A 476 -15.40 -34.68 -13.65
C PRO A 476 -16.10 -33.75 -12.68
N ALA A 477 -16.86 -34.32 -11.74
CA ALA A 477 -17.61 -33.57 -10.74
C ALA A 477 -17.46 -34.19 -9.35
N GLN A 478 -17.24 -33.36 -8.35
CA GLN A 478 -17.10 -33.77 -6.95
C GLN A 478 -18.03 -32.98 -6.06
N ALA A 479 -18.72 -33.67 -5.15
CA ALA A 479 -19.53 -33.03 -4.12
C ALA A 479 -18.66 -32.26 -3.14
N GLY A 480 -19.04 -31.04 -2.86
CA GLY A 480 -18.46 -30.19 -1.84
C GLY A 480 -19.34 -30.13 -0.58
N GLU A 481 -19.59 -28.92 -0.10
CA GLU A 481 -20.45 -28.64 1.04
C GLU A 481 -21.92 -28.96 0.71
N VAL A 482 -22.59 -29.68 1.61
CA VAL A 482 -23.99 -30.04 1.49
C VAL A 482 -24.83 -29.14 2.40
N ARG A 483 -25.82 -28.47 1.81
CA ARG A 483 -26.84 -27.69 2.53
C ARG A 483 -28.16 -28.47 2.61
N SER A 484 -29.15 -27.92 3.29
CA SER A 484 -30.48 -28.54 3.38
C SER A 484 -31.15 -28.70 2.02
N ASP A 485 -30.97 -27.71 1.15
CA ASP A 485 -31.69 -27.49 -0.11
C ASP A 485 -30.85 -27.80 -1.36
N GLY A 486 -29.54 -27.90 -1.23
CA GLY A 486 -28.64 -28.15 -2.36
C GLY A 486 -27.24 -28.56 -1.93
N THR A 487 -26.40 -28.79 -2.91
CA THR A 487 -24.99 -29.17 -2.75
C THR A 487 -24.11 -28.29 -3.61
N TYR A 488 -22.99 -27.80 -3.05
CA TYR A 488 -21.92 -27.23 -3.85
C TYR A 488 -21.15 -28.35 -4.55
N TRP A 489 -20.96 -28.18 -5.85
CA TRP A 489 -20.21 -29.10 -6.68
C TRP A 489 -18.96 -28.43 -7.21
N TYR A 490 -17.88 -29.18 -7.31
CA TYR A 490 -16.66 -28.80 -8.00
C TYR A 490 -16.64 -29.51 -9.34
N LEU A 491 -16.63 -28.74 -10.43
CA LEU A 491 -16.59 -29.23 -11.79
C LEU A 491 -15.19 -28.95 -12.37
N TYR A 492 -14.52 -29.94 -12.93
CA TYR A 492 -13.29 -29.70 -13.68
C TYR A 492 -13.63 -29.34 -15.13
N VAL A 493 -13.71 -28.04 -15.38
CA VAL A 493 -14.02 -27.49 -16.71
C VAL A 493 -12.75 -27.38 -17.55
N ARG A 494 -12.87 -27.46 -18.86
CA ARG A 494 -11.73 -27.40 -19.79
C ARG A 494 -12.02 -26.43 -20.92
N ASN A 495 -10.98 -25.69 -21.31
CA ASN A 495 -10.97 -24.80 -22.47
C ASN A 495 -12.19 -23.86 -22.52
N VAL A 496 -12.62 -23.32 -21.37
CA VAL A 496 -13.62 -22.26 -21.36
C VAL A 496 -13.00 -21.03 -22.04
N PRO A 497 -13.58 -20.56 -23.18
CA PRO A 497 -12.90 -19.55 -23.99
C PRO A 497 -12.59 -18.28 -23.22
N ALA A 498 -11.49 -17.62 -23.60
CA ALA A 498 -11.14 -16.30 -23.09
C ALA A 498 -12.32 -15.32 -23.26
N LEU A 499 -12.67 -14.59 -22.19
CA LEU A 499 -13.80 -13.65 -22.16
C LEU A 499 -15.09 -14.26 -22.73
N GLY A 500 -15.34 -15.55 -22.46
CA GLY A 500 -16.42 -16.33 -23.03
C GLY A 500 -17.19 -17.16 -22.02
N CYS A 501 -17.99 -18.08 -22.53
CA CYS A 501 -18.84 -18.92 -21.70
C CYS A 501 -18.93 -20.32 -22.30
N GLU A 502 -18.98 -21.33 -21.42
CA GLU A 502 -19.26 -22.72 -21.79
C GLU A 502 -20.41 -23.26 -20.95
N ARG A 503 -21.20 -24.20 -21.54
CA ARG A 503 -22.36 -24.78 -20.86
C ARG A 503 -22.16 -26.27 -20.60
N TYR A 504 -22.59 -26.65 -19.41
CA TYR A 504 -22.52 -28.02 -18.90
C TYR A 504 -23.92 -28.52 -18.54
N PHE A 505 -24.29 -29.71 -19.01
CA PHE A 505 -25.64 -30.28 -18.90
C PHE A 505 -25.64 -31.39 -17.85
N ILE A 506 -26.66 -31.39 -17.01
CA ILE A 506 -26.81 -32.36 -15.92
C ILE A 506 -27.76 -33.46 -16.39
N LYS A 507 -27.25 -34.68 -16.47
CA LYS A 507 -28.04 -35.88 -16.80
C LYS A 507 -28.20 -36.70 -15.53
N VAL A 508 -29.37 -36.59 -14.88
CA VAL A 508 -29.72 -37.43 -13.73
C VAL A 508 -30.14 -38.81 -14.23
N LYS A 509 -29.61 -39.87 -13.63
CA LYS A 509 -29.93 -41.25 -13.95
C LYS A 509 -30.87 -41.82 -12.89
N ASP A 510 -31.72 -42.74 -13.32
CA ASP A 510 -32.60 -43.46 -12.38
C ASP A 510 -31.88 -44.67 -11.75
N ALA A 511 -30.77 -44.37 -11.08
CA ALA A 511 -29.90 -45.31 -10.40
C ALA A 511 -29.30 -44.66 -9.13
N PRO A 512 -28.99 -45.46 -8.12
CA PRO A 512 -28.25 -44.92 -6.97
C PRO A 512 -26.86 -44.48 -7.38
N ARG A 513 -26.34 -43.45 -6.65
CA ARG A 513 -25.00 -42.92 -6.91
C ARG A 513 -23.94 -43.98 -6.63
N PRO A 514 -23.01 -44.25 -7.56
CA PRO A 514 -21.96 -45.21 -7.33
C PRO A 514 -20.95 -44.68 -6.31
N VAL A 515 -20.29 -45.60 -5.63
CA VAL A 515 -19.11 -45.28 -4.82
C VAL A 515 -17.96 -45.02 -5.79
N ILE A 516 -17.42 -43.80 -5.75
CA ILE A 516 -16.31 -43.40 -6.64
C ILE A 516 -15.00 -44.02 -6.12
N GLU A 517 -14.28 -44.73 -6.99
CA GLU A 517 -12.91 -45.16 -6.71
C GLU A 517 -12.01 -43.95 -6.51
N ARG A 518 -11.15 -44.03 -5.51
CA ARG A 518 -10.23 -42.94 -5.17
C ARG A 518 -8.99 -43.00 -6.03
N THR A 519 -8.61 -41.88 -6.61
CA THR A 519 -7.33 -41.73 -7.34
C THR A 519 -6.17 -41.35 -6.41
N ILE A 520 -6.49 -41.01 -5.16
CA ILE A 520 -5.52 -40.58 -4.15
C ILE A 520 -5.21 -41.73 -3.21
N GLN A 521 -3.95 -42.09 -3.11
CA GLN A 521 -3.46 -43.03 -2.09
C GLN A 521 -3.42 -42.33 -0.75
N LEU A 522 -3.97 -42.96 0.25
CA LEU A 522 -4.08 -42.41 1.61
C LEU A 522 -3.72 -43.46 2.62
N ALA A 523 -2.64 -43.20 3.35
CA ALA A 523 -2.26 -43.92 4.57
C ALA A 523 -2.43 -43.02 5.79
N ASP A 524 -2.10 -43.52 6.98
CA ASP A 524 -2.31 -42.78 8.24
C ASP A 524 -1.47 -41.49 8.33
N THR A 525 -0.30 -41.46 7.69
CA THR A 525 0.63 -40.33 7.71
C THR A 525 1.07 -39.91 6.33
N HIS A 526 0.43 -40.44 5.26
CA HIS A 526 0.88 -40.23 3.89
C HIS A 526 -0.31 -39.95 2.98
N ILE A 527 -0.14 -38.99 2.07
CA ILE A 527 -1.07 -38.73 0.95
C ILE A 527 -0.25 -38.65 -0.33
N GLU A 528 -0.71 -39.36 -1.36
CA GLU A 528 -0.03 -39.36 -2.64
C GLU A 528 -1.04 -39.32 -3.80
N ASN A 529 -0.73 -38.53 -4.82
CA ASN A 529 -1.41 -38.49 -6.10
C ASN A 529 -0.39 -38.50 -7.26
N ASP A 530 -0.83 -38.28 -8.48
CA ASP A 530 0.06 -38.27 -9.65
C ASP A 530 1.10 -37.14 -9.64
N TRP A 531 0.89 -36.07 -8.84
CA TRP A 531 1.71 -34.86 -8.82
C TRP A 531 2.58 -34.74 -7.57
N TYR A 532 2.06 -35.12 -6.40
CA TYR A 532 2.70 -34.92 -5.12
C TYR A 532 2.65 -36.17 -4.23
N ALA A 533 3.71 -36.34 -3.43
CA ALA A 533 3.73 -37.23 -2.27
C ALA A 533 4.01 -36.40 -1.03
N VAL A 534 3.16 -36.57 0.00
CA VAL A 534 3.18 -35.76 1.22
C VAL A 534 3.18 -36.65 2.45
N ASP A 535 4.18 -36.51 3.32
CA ASP A 535 4.24 -37.18 4.62
C ASP A 535 4.00 -36.18 5.75
N PHE A 536 3.17 -36.60 6.71
CA PHE A 536 2.81 -35.81 7.87
C PHE A 536 3.54 -36.27 9.13
N ASN A 537 3.97 -35.32 9.93
CA ASN A 537 4.42 -35.56 11.30
C ASN A 537 3.24 -35.32 12.26
N LEU A 538 2.58 -36.41 12.66
CA LEU A 538 1.39 -36.31 13.54
C LEU A 538 1.72 -35.83 14.95
N GLN A 539 2.97 -36.00 15.42
CA GLN A 539 3.37 -35.53 16.75
C GLN A 539 3.51 -34.00 16.81
N ARG A 540 3.94 -33.40 15.69
CA ARG A 540 4.10 -31.93 15.57
C ARG A 540 2.93 -31.26 14.84
N GLY A 541 2.10 -32.03 14.15
CA GLY A 541 0.99 -31.50 13.35
C GLY A 541 1.47 -30.79 12.08
N THR A 542 2.49 -31.32 11.42
CA THR A 542 3.22 -30.65 10.35
C THR A 542 3.33 -31.54 9.11
N ILE A 543 3.79 -30.95 8.01
CA ILE A 543 4.23 -31.67 6.83
C ILE A 543 5.74 -31.90 6.96
N LYS A 544 6.14 -33.18 7.00
CA LYS A 544 7.53 -33.59 7.14
C LYS A 544 8.23 -33.68 5.80
N HIS A 545 7.57 -34.23 4.79
CA HIS A 545 8.07 -34.34 3.44
C HIS A 545 7.01 -33.86 2.45
N LEU A 546 7.44 -33.15 1.43
CA LEU A 546 6.63 -32.72 0.29
C LEU A 546 7.48 -32.91 -0.97
N PHE A 547 7.15 -33.95 -1.73
CA PHE A 547 7.84 -34.30 -2.95
C PHE A 547 7.02 -33.94 -4.17
N ASP A 548 7.59 -33.16 -5.08
CA ASP A 548 7.02 -32.82 -6.37
C ASP A 548 7.50 -33.83 -7.41
N LYS A 549 6.58 -34.60 -7.98
CA LYS A 549 6.89 -35.67 -8.93
C LYS A 549 7.23 -35.14 -10.33
N GLU A 550 6.70 -33.99 -10.71
CA GLU A 550 7.00 -33.36 -11.99
C GLU A 550 8.41 -32.77 -11.98
N LEU A 551 8.76 -32.05 -10.92
CA LEU A 551 10.08 -31.51 -10.71
C LEU A 551 11.09 -32.57 -10.24
N ASN A 552 10.62 -33.73 -9.82
CA ASN A 552 11.41 -34.83 -9.26
C ASN A 552 12.33 -34.37 -8.10
N CYS A 553 11.82 -33.58 -7.20
CA CYS A 553 12.58 -33.07 -6.07
C CYS A 553 11.71 -32.89 -4.81
N SER A 554 12.38 -32.91 -3.64
CA SER A 554 11.75 -32.45 -2.39
C SER A 554 11.63 -30.94 -2.39
N LEU A 555 10.47 -30.43 -2.01
CA LEU A 555 10.23 -28.99 -1.82
C LEU A 555 10.60 -28.53 -0.39
N LEU A 556 11.00 -29.44 0.48
CA LEU A 556 11.42 -29.16 1.85
C LEU A 556 12.87 -29.61 2.07
N THR A 557 13.57 -28.90 2.96
CA THR A 557 14.93 -29.26 3.38
C THR A 557 14.88 -30.03 4.69
N ASP A 558 15.77 -31.02 4.85
CA ASP A 558 15.81 -31.87 6.04
C ASP A 558 16.41 -31.18 7.27
N ASP A 559 17.14 -30.08 7.08
CA ASP A 559 17.84 -29.30 8.11
C ASP A 559 17.07 -28.09 8.61
N ALA A 560 15.83 -27.92 8.17
CA ALA A 560 15.00 -26.81 8.60
C ALA A 560 14.69 -26.88 10.11
N LYS A 561 14.89 -25.79 10.82
CA LYS A 561 14.56 -25.67 12.25
C LYS A 561 13.09 -25.93 12.53
N TRP A 562 12.21 -25.52 11.60
CA TRP A 562 10.76 -25.64 11.67
C TRP A 562 10.26 -26.44 10.48
N GLU A 563 9.34 -27.36 10.74
CA GLU A 563 8.67 -28.12 9.67
C GLU A 563 7.57 -27.29 9.02
N LEU A 564 7.20 -27.59 7.79
CA LEU A 564 6.15 -26.87 7.06
C LEU A 564 4.80 -26.99 7.78
N GLY A 565 4.16 -25.86 8.04
CA GLY A 565 2.89 -25.79 8.77
C GLY A 565 3.04 -25.95 10.28
N GLU A 566 4.25 -25.90 10.83
CA GLU A 566 4.46 -25.94 12.27
C GLU A 566 3.87 -24.71 12.94
N PHE A 567 3.08 -24.96 13.98
CA PHE A 567 2.56 -23.87 14.80
C PHE A 567 3.67 -23.37 15.73
N VAL A 568 4.13 -22.17 15.46
CA VAL A 568 5.14 -21.48 16.28
C VAL A 568 4.49 -20.18 16.79
N TYR A 569 4.58 -19.96 18.11
CA TYR A 569 4.19 -18.66 18.64
C TYR A 569 5.39 -17.95 19.30
N GLU A 570 5.39 -16.65 19.18
CA GLU A 570 6.44 -15.82 19.74
C GLU A 570 5.98 -15.18 21.03
N ILE A 571 6.81 -15.28 22.04
CA ILE A 571 6.62 -14.56 23.30
C ILE A 571 7.58 -13.40 23.31
N ILE A 572 7.05 -12.21 23.47
CA ILE A 572 7.85 -11.02 23.70
C ILE A 572 8.15 -10.97 25.20
N ASP A 573 9.43 -11.04 25.57
CA ASP A 573 9.86 -11.01 26.97
C ASP A 573 9.50 -9.68 27.63
N SER A 574 9.75 -8.57 26.93
CA SER A 574 9.41 -7.23 27.37
C SER A 574 9.05 -6.31 26.21
N ARG A 575 8.06 -5.46 26.39
CA ARG A 575 7.70 -4.39 25.44
C ARG A 575 8.59 -3.15 25.56
N HIS A 576 9.31 -3.00 26.66
CA HIS A 576 10.14 -1.83 26.92
C HIS A 576 11.17 -1.49 25.83
N PRO A 577 11.85 -2.45 25.18
CA PRO A 577 12.71 -2.13 24.03
C PRO A 577 11.92 -1.51 22.88
N MET A 578 10.71 -1.99 22.58
CA MET A 578 9.86 -1.47 21.48
C MET A 578 9.43 -0.03 21.74
N GLU A 579 9.15 0.34 22.99
CA GLU A 579 8.84 1.73 23.39
C GLU A 579 9.98 2.69 23.09
N LYS A 580 11.20 2.19 22.93
CA LYS A 580 12.40 2.92 22.57
C LYS A 580 12.84 2.68 21.13
N TYR A 581 11.97 2.17 20.29
CA TYR A 581 12.27 1.77 18.90
C TYR A 581 13.42 0.77 18.78
N GLN A 582 13.60 -0.07 19.79
CA GLN A 582 14.59 -1.14 19.79
C GLN A 582 13.92 -2.50 19.54
N ALA A 583 14.60 -3.37 18.84
CA ALA A 583 14.10 -4.73 18.58
C ALA A 583 13.95 -5.51 19.91
N PRO A 584 12.77 -6.07 20.22
CA PRO A 584 12.57 -6.91 21.38
C PRO A 584 13.25 -8.27 21.20
N GLN A 585 13.50 -8.96 22.30
CA GLN A 585 13.90 -10.36 22.25
C GLN A 585 12.64 -11.24 22.11
N PHE A 586 12.66 -12.12 21.12
CA PHE A 586 11.59 -13.07 20.87
C PHE A 586 11.99 -14.45 21.37
N LEU A 587 11.18 -15.04 22.24
CA LEU A 587 11.23 -16.45 22.56
C LEU A 587 10.25 -17.21 21.66
N ARG A 588 10.77 -17.92 20.68
CA ARG A 588 9.98 -18.77 19.79
C ARG A 588 9.81 -20.14 20.39
N ARG A 589 8.56 -20.54 20.60
CA ARG A 589 8.20 -21.85 21.15
C ARG A 589 7.21 -22.55 20.22
N SER A 590 7.51 -23.79 19.89
CA SER A 590 6.49 -24.74 19.46
C SER A 590 5.80 -25.30 20.71
N PRO A 591 4.49 -25.59 20.69
CA PRO A 591 3.81 -26.20 21.82
C PRO A 591 4.54 -27.49 22.24
N GLU A 592 4.94 -27.54 23.51
CA GLU A 592 5.58 -28.77 24.01
C GLU A 592 4.63 -29.96 23.93
N LYS A 593 5.10 -31.02 23.33
CA LYS A 593 4.77 -32.46 23.33
C LYS A 593 3.39 -33.00 23.77
N LYS A 594 2.41 -32.20 24.18
CA LYS A 594 1.13 -32.75 24.68
C LYS A 594 -0.05 -32.65 23.71
N SER A 595 0.12 -32.09 22.55
CA SER A 595 -0.88 -32.14 21.49
C SER A 595 -0.53 -33.21 20.46
N VAL A 596 -0.65 -34.46 20.87
CA VAL A 596 -0.64 -35.57 19.90
C VAL A 596 -1.87 -35.40 19.04
N LEU A 597 -1.70 -35.18 17.75
CA LEU A 597 -2.77 -35.33 16.78
C LEU A 597 -3.27 -36.76 16.84
N ASN A 598 -4.45 -36.96 17.43
CA ASN A 598 -5.02 -38.30 17.60
C ASN A 598 -5.44 -38.92 16.26
N SER A 599 -5.62 -38.12 15.22
CA SER A 599 -5.91 -38.60 13.85
C SER A 599 -5.88 -37.48 12.83
N LEU A 600 -5.57 -37.81 11.58
CA LEU A 600 -5.97 -37.03 10.42
C LEU A 600 -7.50 -37.15 10.26
N LYS A 601 -8.27 -36.10 10.51
CA LYS A 601 -9.68 -36.13 10.22
C LYS A 601 -9.87 -36.01 8.70
N LYS A 602 -10.35 -37.09 8.13
CA LYS A 602 -10.64 -37.20 6.70
C LYS A 602 -11.92 -36.41 6.39
N GLU A 603 -11.80 -35.14 6.00
CA GLU A 603 -12.99 -34.30 5.78
C GLU A 603 -13.58 -34.39 4.40
N LYS A 604 -12.81 -34.48 3.34
CA LYS A 604 -13.32 -34.57 1.97
C LYS A 604 -12.35 -35.32 1.06
N TYR A 605 -12.86 -36.32 0.38
CA TYR A 605 -12.11 -37.10 -0.62
C TYR A 605 -12.88 -37.16 -1.93
N GLY A 606 -12.25 -36.84 -3.01
CA GLY A 606 -12.80 -36.94 -4.34
C GLY A 606 -11.73 -36.91 -5.40
N ILE A 607 -12.16 -36.96 -6.66
CA ILE A 607 -11.27 -36.98 -7.82
C ILE A 607 -10.61 -35.61 -8.11
N LEU A 608 -11.13 -34.52 -7.55
CA LEU A 608 -10.65 -33.16 -7.83
C LEU A 608 -10.00 -32.49 -6.63
N ILE A 609 -10.51 -32.72 -5.44
CA ILE A 609 -10.05 -32.06 -4.21
C ILE A 609 -9.97 -33.11 -3.10
N ALA A 610 -8.81 -33.19 -2.45
CA ALA A 610 -8.63 -33.83 -1.17
C ALA A 610 -8.25 -32.77 -0.14
N SER A 611 -8.94 -32.75 0.99
CA SER A 611 -8.58 -31.92 2.13
C SER A 611 -8.37 -32.78 3.35
N VAL A 612 -7.33 -32.50 4.09
CA VAL A 612 -7.00 -33.11 5.36
C VAL A 612 -6.95 -32.04 6.40
N GLN A 613 -7.72 -32.21 7.46
CA GLN A 613 -7.68 -31.32 8.61
C GLN A 613 -6.80 -31.93 9.69
N LEU A 614 -5.74 -31.24 10.06
CA LEU A 614 -4.97 -31.53 11.25
C LEU A 614 -5.75 -31.01 12.46
N LEU A 615 -6.35 -31.93 13.24
CA LEU A 615 -7.03 -31.57 14.48
C LEU A 615 -6.01 -31.50 15.62
N LEU A 616 -5.62 -30.29 15.98
CA LEU A 616 -4.98 -30.06 17.27
C LEU A 616 -6.03 -30.20 18.36
N PRO A 617 -5.82 -30.99 19.42
CA PRO A 617 -6.67 -30.96 20.59
C PRO A 617 -6.66 -29.53 21.10
N ALA A 618 -7.84 -28.99 21.39
CA ALA A 618 -8.08 -27.60 21.69
C ALA A 618 -7.00 -26.99 22.58
N LEU A 619 -6.09 -26.26 21.97
CA LEU A 619 -5.19 -25.35 22.62
C LEU A 619 -6.01 -24.09 22.90
N VAL A 620 -6.89 -24.14 23.89
CA VAL A 620 -7.42 -22.88 24.39
C VAL A 620 -7.66 -22.98 25.89
N LYS A 621 -6.64 -22.64 26.60
CA LYS A 621 -6.75 -21.68 27.68
C LYS A 621 -5.66 -20.68 27.44
N ILE A 622 -5.94 -19.74 26.55
CA ILE A 622 -5.23 -18.48 26.51
C ILE A 622 -6.06 -17.53 27.35
N ILE A 623 -5.56 -17.24 28.51
CA ILE A 623 -5.98 -16.11 29.33
C ILE A 623 -5.35 -14.87 28.78
#